data_22fc034dad873c7bebcc080d1a89262a
#
_entry.id   22fc034dad873c7bebcc080d1a89262a
#
_cell.length_a   1.000
_cell.length_b   1.000
_cell.length_c   1.000
_cell.angle_alpha   90.00
_cell.angle_beta   90.00
_cell.angle_gamma   90.00
#
_symmetry.space_group_name_H-M   'P 1'
#
loop_
_entity.id
_entity.type
_entity.pdbx_description
1 polymer ?
#
loop_
_entity_poly.entity_id
_entity_poly.type
_entity_poly.pdbx_seq_one_letter_code
_entity_poly.pdbx_strand_id
1 'polypeptide(L)'
;MDEWLYEYEQLMFGPERTRSSMEQAAEMKFAHMPEKVYKYRTFCDNHKQALQESVLYSSLPTSFNDFIDTNLIISELAKRRMTQKVYDSFREKYSFPKAEVSSNHDFLKIAEEYVQKAEGENIDPMPEAEFITLNQMLDRGRQQIVEERQKQLRSVYSLCCFSANNKSSLMWAHYADSSNGFCVEYAFKKEGIKADNVQLLFPVLYKSDARMFVDDLDETDSSYLMYAATVKDNQWQYEQEWRRFYLGDDVGPKKMPLPTAIYLGTRVKQENEEWMRDFCRDRIELYKMKYDQEANSLVHIAV
;
A
#
# COMPACT_ATOMS: atom_id res chain seq x y z
N MET A 1 -14.44 -8.50 -5.60
CA MET A 1 -13.20 -8.30 -6.41
C MET A 1 -13.50 -8.81 -7.79
N ASP A 2 -13.14 -8.08 -8.81
CA ASP A 2 -13.32 -8.52 -10.20
C ASP A 2 -12.51 -9.78 -10.44
N GLU A 3 -13.00 -10.70 -11.30
CA GLU A 3 -12.39 -12.01 -11.56
C GLU A 3 -10.93 -11.87 -12.05
N TRP A 4 -10.66 -10.91 -12.93
CA TRP A 4 -9.32 -10.66 -13.43
C TRP A 4 -8.34 -10.17 -12.36
N LEU A 5 -8.80 -9.40 -11.36
CA LEU A 5 -7.96 -8.95 -10.24
C LEU A 5 -7.55 -10.11 -9.34
N TYR A 6 -8.43 -11.09 -9.15
CA TYR A 6 -8.08 -12.30 -8.40
C TYR A 6 -7.00 -13.11 -9.15
N GLU A 7 -7.20 -13.33 -10.45
CA GLU A 7 -6.22 -14.05 -11.29
C GLU A 7 -4.88 -13.30 -11.35
N TYR A 8 -4.92 -11.98 -11.55
CA TYR A 8 -3.75 -11.11 -11.50
C TYR A 8 -2.98 -11.26 -10.17
N GLU A 9 -3.68 -11.27 -9.06
CA GLU A 9 -3.08 -11.45 -7.73
C GLU A 9 -2.35 -12.79 -7.64
N GLN A 10 -2.98 -13.89 -8.11
CA GLN A 10 -2.35 -15.22 -8.09
C GLN A 10 -1.10 -15.28 -8.98
N LEU A 11 -1.16 -14.72 -10.18
CA LEU A 11 -0.04 -14.70 -11.12
C LEU A 11 1.13 -13.83 -10.62
N MET A 12 0.84 -12.70 -9.97
CA MET A 12 1.83 -11.72 -9.57
C MET A 12 2.43 -11.99 -8.19
N PHE A 13 1.61 -12.45 -7.24
CA PHE A 13 1.96 -12.55 -5.82
C PHE A 13 1.72 -13.95 -5.22
N GLY A 14 1.13 -14.87 -5.97
CA GLY A 14 0.84 -16.23 -5.49
C GLY A 14 2.10 -17.04 -5.14
N PRO A 15 1.96 -18.10 -4.33
CA PRO A 15 3.10 -18.91 -3.86
C PRO A 15 3.83 -19.67 -4.98
N GLU A 16 3.15 -19.93 -6.09
CA GLU A 16 3.71 -20.65 -7.26
C GLU A 16 4.16 -19.70 -8.38
N ARG A 17 4.35 -18.40 -8.06
CA ARG A 17 4.72 -17.41 -9.06
C ARG A 17 6.08 -17.75 -9.70
N THR A 18 6.14 -17.51 -10.98
CA THR A 18 7.33 -17.67 -11.82
C THR A 18 7.54 -16.38 -12.62
N ARG A 19 8.70 -16.27 -13.28
CA ARG A 19 8.89 -15.16 -14.22
C ARG A 19 7.83 -15.14 -15.32
N SER A 20 7.44 -16.30 -15.82
CA SER A 20 6.39 -16.41 -16.86
C SER A 20 5.03 -15.96 -16.34
N SER A 21 4.63 -16.32 -15.11
CA SER A 21 3.38 -15.86 -14.51
C SER A 21 3.37 -14.35 -14.28
N MET A 22 4.50 -13.76 -13.89
CA MET A 22 4.63 -12.30 -13.73
C MET A 22 4.53 -11.57 -15.09
N GLU A 23 5.05 -12.14 -16.17
CA GLU A 23 4.90 -11.60 -17.54
C GLU A 23 3.41 -11.66 -17.97
N GLN A 24 2.70 -12.76 -17.71
CA GLN A 24 1.25 -12.89 -17.94
C GLN A 24 0.45 -11.88 -17.09
N ALA A 25 0.79 -11.71 -15.82
CA ALA A 25 0.19 -10.70 -14.96
C ALA A 25 0.37 -9.28 -15.53
N ALA A 26 1.53 -8.97 -16.09
CA ALA A 26 1.79 -7.66 -16.69
C ALA A 26 0.94 -7.42 -17.95
N GLU A 27 0.76 -8.43 -18.79
CA GLU A 27 -0.14 -8.37 -19.96
C GLU A 27 -1.60 -8.22 -19.54
N MET A 28 -2.06 -9.00 -18.57
CA MET A 28 -3.40 -8.91 -17.99
C MET A 28 -3.66 -7.53 -17.39
N LYS A 29 -2.73 -7.03 -16.59
CA LYS A 29 -2.77 -5.67 -16.03
C LYS A 29 -2.92 -4.63 -17.14
N PHE A 30 -2.15 -4.72 -18.21
CA PHE A 30 -2.21 -3.78 -19.32
C PHE A 30 -3.56 -3.86 -20.06
N ALA A 31 -4.09 -5.05 -20.28
CA ALA A 31 -5.40 -5.23 -20.91
C ALA A 31 -6.52 -4.54 -20.11
N HIS A 32 -6.51 -4.68 -18.79
CA HIS A 32 -7.52 -4.13 -17.88
C HIS A 32 -7.22 -2.71 -17.36
N MET A 33 -6.04 -2.16 -17.69
CA MET A 33 -5.68 -0.81 -17.31
C MET A 33 -6.66 0.20 -17.92
N PRO A 34 -7.18 1.15 -17.15
CA PRO A 34 -8.05 2.19 -17.67
C PRO A 34 -7.32 3.03 -18.71
N GLU A 35 -8.06 3.46 -19.75
CA GLU A 35 -7.51 4.36 -20.78
C GLU A 35 -7.04 5.68 -20.20
N LYS A 36 -7.64 6.10 -19.09
CA LYS A 36 -7.38 7.35 -18.40
C LYS A 36 -7.34 7.11 -16.88
N VAL A 37 -6.39 7.76 -16.23
CA VAL A 37 -6.30 7.80 -14.77
C VAL A 37 -6.33 9.24 -14.29
N TYR A 38 -6.83 9.46 -13.07
CA TYR A 38 -7.21 10.75 -12.55
C TYR A 38 -6.52 11.06 -11.23
N LYS A 39 -6.00 12.30 -11.10
CA LYS A 39 -5.41 12.79 -9.86
C LYS A 39 -6.18 13.99 -9.34
N TYR A 40 -6.88 13.82 -8.23
CA TYR A 40 -7.60 14.87 -7.53
C TYR A 40 -6.66 15.76 -6.75
N ARG A 41 -6.91 17.07 -6.74
CA ARG A 41 -6.09 18.09 -6.09
C ARG A 41 -6.93 19.26 -5.57
N THR A 42 -6.46 19.86 -4.48
CA THR A 42 -6.94 21.16 -3.99
C THR A 42 -6.23 22.28 -4.75
N PHE A 43 -6.80 23.47 -4.80
CA PHE A 43 -6.10 24.67 -5.26
C PHE A 43 -5.20 25.20 -4.14
N CYS A 44 -3.90 25.09 -4.34
CA CYS A 44 -2.86 25.74 -3.53
C CYS A 44 -1.63 26.01 -4.40
N ASP A 45 -0.72 26.86 -3.93
CA ASP A 45 0.45 27.28 -4.71
C ASP A 45 1.34 26.08 -5.09
N ASN A 46 1.54 25.13 -4.18
CA ASN A 46 2.32 23.92 -4.47
C ASN A 46 1.72 23.08 -5.61
N HIS A 47 0.38 22.95 -5.65
CA HIS A 47 -0.26 22.18 -6.73
C HIS A 47 -0.29 22.95 -8.05
N LYS A 48 -0.41 24.29 -8.01
CA LYS A 48 -0.29 25.13 -9.20
C LYS A 48 1.12 25.04 -9.78
N GLN A 49 2.15 25.14 -8.93
CA GLN A 49 3.55 25.00 -9.33
C GLN A 49 3.82 23.60 -9.91
N ALA A 50 3.33 22.53 -9.26
CA ALA A 50 3.49 21.17 -9.74
C ALA A 50 2.89 20.95 -11.14
N LEU A 51 1.74 21.58 -11.45
CA LEU A 51 1.16 21.57 -12.79
C LEU A 51 2.07 22.30 -13.80
N GLN A 52 2.56 23.50 -13.45
CA GLN A 52 3.43 24.31 -14.31
C GLN A 52 4.74 23.59 -14.64
N GLU A 53 5.29 22.87 -13.67
CA GLU A 53 6.53 22.08 -13.82
C GLU A 53 6.31 20.69 -14.43
N SER A 54 5.07 20.29 -14.68
CA SER A 54 4.68 18.93 -15.10
C SER A 54 5.25 17.87 -14.19
N VAL A 55 5.02 17.99 -12.88
CA VAL A 55 5.47 17.05 -11.87
C VAL A 55 4.32 16.64 -10.92
N LEU A 56 4.46 15.46 -10.32
CA LEU A 56 3.70 15.05 -9.14
C LEU A 56 4.67 14.68 -8.04
N TYR A 57 4.30 14.96 -6.81
CA TYR A 57 5.04 14.49 -5.64
C TYR A 57 4.49 13.14 -5.22
N SER A 58 5.38 12.17 -5.11
CA SER A 58 5.07 10.89 -4.48
C SER A 58 4.99 11.06 -2.96
N SER A 59 4.28 10.19 -2.29
CA SER A 59 4.10 10.19 -0.84
C SER A 59 4.60 8.89 -0.26
N LEU A 60 5.25 8.93 0.90
CA LEU A 60 5.53 7.72 1.66
C LEU A 60 4.22 7.15 2.23
N PRO A 61 4.09 5.83 2.35
CA PRO A 61 2.90 5.21 2.96
C PRO A 61 2.60 5.71 4.38
N THR A 62 3.63 6.14 5.12
CA THR A 62 3.49 6.72 6.48
C THR A 62 2.72 8.05 6.51
N SER A 63 2.56 8.71 5.36
CA SER A 63 1.80 9.97 5.23
C SER A 63 0.38 9.79 4.71
N PHE A 64 -0.09 8.55 4.50
CA PHE A 64 -1.44 8.30 4.05
C PHE A 64 -2.47 8.61 5.14
N ASN A 65 -3.65 9.05 4.73
CA ASN A 65 -4.76 9.35 5.63
C ASN A 65 -5.36 8.11 6.29
N ASP A 66 -5.26 6.96 5.67
CA ASP A 66 -5.64 5.68 6.24
C ASP A 66 -4.42 5.02 6.91
N PHE A 67 -4.43 4.93 8.24
CA PHE A 67 -3.34 4.33 9.02
C PHE A 67 -3.23 2.82 8.86
N ILE A 68 -4.29 2.17 8.34
CA ILE A 68 -4.32 0.72 8.04
C ILE A 68 -3.74 0.45 6.65
N ASP A 69 -3.79 1.42 5.76
CA ASP A 69 -3.27 1.28 4.40
C ASP A 69 -1.78 0.90 4.42
N THR A 70 -1.41 -0.07 3.61
CA THR A 70 -0.05 -0.64 3.56
C THR A 70 0.42 -1.29 4.87
N ASN A 71 -0.51 -1.69 5.74
CA ASN A 71 -0.17 -2.28 7.02
C ASN A 71 0.15 -3.77 6.90
N LEU A 72 1.22 -4.20 7.59
CA LEU A 72 1.61 -5.61 7.69
C LEU A 72 1.17 -6.17 9.03
N ILE A 73 0.54 -7.34 9.01
CA ILE A 73 0.28 -8.12 10.21
C ILE A 73 0.98 -9.46 10.06
N ILE A 74 1.67 -9.87 11.11
CA ILE A 74 2.28 -11.18 11.17
C ILE A 74 1.19 -12.21 11.45
N SER A 75 1.07 -13.22 10.59
CA SER A 75 0.17 -14.35 10.80
C SER A 75 0.56 -15.17 12.04
N GLU A 76 -0.38 -15.91 12.58
CA GLU A 76 -0.09 -16.86 13.68
C GLU A 76 0.95 -17.90 13.25
N LEU A 77 0.95 -18.29 11.97
CA LEU A 77 1.96 -19.20 11.41
C LEU A 77 3.36 -18.57 11.44
N ALA A 78 3.47 -17.32 11.02
CA ALA A 78 4.75 -16.61 11.06
C ALA A 78 5.23 -16.38 12.51
N LYS A 79 4.32 -16.09 13.45
CA LYS A 79 4.66 -16.01 14.88
C LYS A 79 5.24 -17.34 15.40
N ARG A 80 4.62 -18.47 15.07
CA ARG A 80 5.14 -19.81 15.43
C ARG A 80 6.54 -20.04 14.84
N ARG A 81 6.73 -19.76 13.55
CA ARG A 81 8.04 -19.89 12.89
C ARG A 81 9.10 -18.98 13.53
N MET A 82 8.75 -17.74 13.88
CA MET A 82 9.65 -16.84 14.59
C MET A 82 10.02 -17.42 15.97
N THR A 83 9.04 -17.91 16.73
CA THR A 83 9.29 -18.55 18.03
C THR A 83 10.21 -19.75 17.87
N GLN A 84 10.00 -20.60 16.86
CA GLN A 84 10.87 -21.74 16.57
C GLN A 84 12.29 -21.29 16.21
N LYS A 85 12.46 -20.28 15.37
CA LYS A 85 13.79 -19.73 15.01
C LYS A 85 14.54 -19.20 16.25
N VAL A 86 13.84 -18.48 17.12
CA VAL A 86 14.42 -18.01 18.39
C VAL A 86 14.84 -19.18 19.27
N TYR A 87 13.97 -20.20 19.42
CA TYR A 87 14.27 -21.40 20.16
C TYR A 87 15.48 -22.14 19.60
N ASP A 88 15.56 -22.33 18.28
CA ASP A 88 16.69 -23.00 17.63
C ASP A 88 18.02 -22.27 17.84
N SER A 89 18.01 -20.93 17.83
CA SER A 89 19.16 -20.12 18.16
C SER A 89 19.62 -20.31 19.61
N PHE A 90 18.67 -20.35 20.56
CA PHE A 90 18.96 -20.65 21.96
C PHE A 90 19.46 -22.08 22.14
N ARG A 91 18.87 -23.05 21.44
CA ARG A 91 19.29 -24.43 21.45
C ARG A 91 20.75 -24.60 21.05
N GLU A 92 21.17 -23.93 19.99
CA GLU A 92 22.57 -23.98 19.54
C GLU A 92 23.51 -23.36 20.58
N LYS A 93 23.13 -22.22 21.17
CA LYS A 93 23.95 -21.50 22.13
C LYS A 93 24.06 -22.17 23.49
N TYR A 94 22.96 -22.77 23.97
CA TYR A 94 22.86 -23.32 25.34
C TYR A 94 22.67 -24.84 25.39
N SER A 95 22.77 -25.52 24.23
CA SER A 95 22.61 -26.99 24.12
C SER A 95 21.24 -27.50 24.56
N PHE A 96 20.16 -26.74 24.34
CA PHE A 96 18.81 -27.17 24.65
C PHE A 96 18.40 -28.41 23.82
N PRO A 97 17.44 -29.24 24.29
CA PRO A 97 16.96 -30.36 23.54
C PRO A 97 16.33 -29.97 22.21
N LYS A 98 16.27 -30.88 21.25
CA LYS A 98 15.51 -30.63 20.01
C LYS A 98 14.03 -30.76 20.34
N ALA A 99 13.27 -29.68 20.12
CA ALA A 99 11.81 -29.65 20.32
C ALA A 99 11.14 -28.76 19.28
N GLU A 100 9.87 -29.03 19.00
CA GLU A 100 9.00 -28.15 18.24
C GLU A 100 8.31 -27.21 19.22
N VAL A 101 8.43 -25.90 18.94
CA VAL A 101 7.94 -24.84 19.81
C VAL A 101 6.96 -23.99 19.04
N SER A 102 5.73 -23.95 19.48
CA SER A 102 4.65 -23.22 18.81
C SER A 102 4.29 -21.88 19.46
N SER A 103 4.71 -21.71 20.72
CA SER A 103 4.42 -20.52 21.51
C SER A 103 5.58 -20.16 22.43
N ASN A 104 5.59 -18.94 22.96
CA ASN A 104 6.56 -18.57 24.00
C ASN A 104 6.38 -19.41 25.25
N HIS A 105 5.14 -19.82 25.55
CA HIS A 105 4.86 -20.67 26.69
C HIS A 105 5.59 -22.00 26.58
N ASP A 106 5.50 -22.66 25.41
CA ASP A 106 6.22 -23.91 25.15
C ASP A 106 7.72 -23.71 25.29
N PHE A 107 8.25 -22.62 24.72
CA PHE A 107 9.68 -22.29 24.83
C PHE A 107 10.13 -22.15 26.29
N LEU A 108 9.44 -21.33 27.06
CA LEU A 108 9.80 -21.06 28.45
C LEU A 108 9.71 -22.33 29.31
N LYS A 109 8.68 -23.15 29.10
CA LYS A 109 8.52 -24.41 29.80
C LYS A 109 9.69 -25.38 29.54
N ILE A 110 10.08 -25.54 28.28
CA ILE A 110 11.22 -26.38 27.90
C ILE A 110 12.52 -25.87 28.49
N ALA A 111 12.71 -24.54 28.46
CA ALA A 111 13.88 -23.87 29.03
C ALA A 111 13.97 -24.12 30.56
N GLU A 112 12.85 -24.00 31.28
CA GLU A 112 12.75 -24.22 32.70
C GLU A 112 13.07 -25.71 33.05
N GLU A 113 12.44 -26.65 32.36
CA GLU A 113 12.69 -28.10 32.55
C GLU A 113 14.17 -28.45 32.28
N TYR A 114 14.80 -27.76 31.30
CA TYR A 114 16.19 -28.01 30.98
C TYR A 114 17.13 -27.47 32.09
N VAL A 115 16.88 -26.27 32.59
CA VAL A 115 17.65 -25.67 33.69
C VAL A 115 17.54 -26.52 34.95
N GLN A 116 16.33 -26.96 35.30
CA GLN A 116 16.11 -27.85 36.47
C GLN A 116 16.90 -29.15 36.34
N LYS A 117 16.97 -29.76 35.16
CA LYS A 117 17.76 -30.97 34.92
C LYS A 117 19.28 -30.74 34.97
N ALA A 118 19.73 -29.58 34.50
CA ALA A 118 21.16 -29.20 34.42
C ALA A 118 21.76 -28.88 35.80
N GLU A 119 20.98 -28.31 36.70
CA GLU A 119 21.43 -27.87 38.02
C GLU A 119 21.09 -28.84 39.17
N GLY A 120 20.38 -29.96 38.84
CA GLY A 120 19.97 -30.97 39.81
C GLY A 120 18.60 -30.68 40.44
N GLU A 121 17.99 -31.71 41.10
CA GLU A 121 16.58 -31.70 41.52
C GLU A 121 16.17 -30.68 42.60
N ASN A 122 17.01 -29.68 42.92
CA ASN A 122 16.77 -28.73 44.02
C ASN A 122 16.53 -27.28 43.59
N ILE A 123 16.10 -27.04 42.37
CA ILE A 123 15.70 -25.68 41.95
C ILE A 123 14.18 -25.56 42.05
N ASP A 124 13.72 -24.55 42.79
CA ASP A 124 12.31 -24.19 42.81
C ASP A 124 11.85 -23.82 41.40
N PRO A 125 10.69 -24.31 40.93
CA PRO A 125 10.16 -23.94 39.65
C PRO A 125 10.00 -22.41 39.56
N MET A 126 10.21 -21.84 38.36
CA MET A 126 10.04 -20.43 38.16
C MET A 126 8.67 -19.93 38.61
N PRO A 127 8.57 -18.92 39.47
CA PRO A 127 7.28 -18.41 39.93
C PRO A 127 6.40 -18.02 38.74
N GLU A 128 5.11 -18.34 38.80
CA GLU A 128 4.14 -18.06 37.73
C GLU A 128 4.16 -16.59 37.29
N ALA A 129 4.36 -15.68 38.24
CA ALA A 129 4.46 -14.25 37.96
C ALA A 129 5.69 -13.89 37.10
N GLU A 130 6.84 -14.55 37.32
CA GLU A 130 8.03 -14.36 36.50
C GLU A 130 7.86 -14.96 35.12
N PHE A 131 7.24 -16.14 35.04
CA PHE A 131 6.90 -16.78 33.77
C PHE A 131 6.01 -15.90 32.90
N ILE A 132 4.95 -15.32 33.49
CA ILE A 132 4.06 -14.36 32.79
C ILE A 132 4.85 -13.13 32.34
N THR A 133 5.75 -12.61 33.18
CA THR A 133 6.56 -11.44 32.85
C THR A 133 7.50 -11.72 31.67
N LEU A 134 8.19 -12.84 31.65
CA LEU A 134 9.06 -13.24 30.54
C LEU A 134 8.29 -13.46 29.25
N ASN A 135 7.11 -14.10 29.34
CA ASN A 135 6.23 -14.29 28.19
C ASN A 135 5.81 -12.94 27.57
N GLN A 136 5.41 -11.98 28.40
CA GLN A 136 5.07 -10.63 27.95
C GLN A 136 6.28 -9.87 27.36
N MET A 137 7.49 -10.08 27.89
CA MET A 137 8.71 -9.49 27.33
C MET A 137 9.03 -10.05 25.94
N LEU A 138 8.89 -11.36 25.75
CA LEU A 138 9.07 -12.00 24.43
C LEU A 138 8.03 -11.53 23.41
N ASP A 139 6.79 -11.36 23.83
CA ASP A 139 5.72 -10.81 22.97
C ASP A 139 6.00 -9.37 22.58
N ARG A 140 6.39 -8.51 23.53
CA ARG A 140 6.78 -7.12 23.26
C ARG A 140 7.99 -7.04 22.33
N GLY A 141 9.02 -7.86 22.57
CA GLY A 141 10.19 -7.93 21.70
C GLY A 141 9.83 -8.28 20.24
N ARG A 142 8.93 -9.26 20.05
CA ARG A 142 8.44 -9.59 18.71
C ARG A 142 7.64 -8.44 18.09
N GLN A 143 6.77 -7.82 18.86
CA GLN A 143 5.98 -6.68 18.38
C GLN A 143 6.88 -5.52 17.94
N GLN A 144 7.93 -5.21 18.71
CA GLN A 144 8.90 -4.18 18.34
C GLN A 144 9.62 -4.50 17.03
N ILE A 145 10.05 -5.76 16.83
CA ILE A 145 10.67 -6.19 15.57
C ILE A 145 9.71 -5.98 14.40
N VAL A 146 8.43 -6.33 14.57
CA VAL A 146 7.39 -6.13 13.56
C VAL A 146 7.20 -4.66 13.22
N GLU A 147 7.04 -3.83 14.25
CA GLU A 147 6.83 -2.38 14.08
C GLU A 147 8.02 -1.72 13.38
N GLU A 148 9.24 -2.11 13.77
CA GLU A 148 10.44 -1.59 13.14
C GLU A 148 10.56 -2.04 11.68
N ARG A 149 10.28 -3.31 11.41
CA ARG A 149 10.25 -3.84 10.05
C ARG A 149 9.17 -3.13 9.20
N GLN A 150 7.98 -2.95 9.74
CA GLN A 150 6.91 -2.22 9.07
C GLN A 150 7.31 -0.77 8.74
N LYS A 151 7.97 -0.09 9.68
CA LYS A 151 8.50 1.26 9.47
C LYS A 151 9.55 1.29 8.37
N GLN A 152 10.49 0.34 8.38
CA GLN A 152 11.50 0.20 7.33
C GLN A 152 10.83 -0.02 5.96
N LEU A 153 9.88 -0.97 5.87
CA LEU A 153 9.16 -1.28 4.63
C LEU A 153 8.44 -0.07 4.05
N ARG A 154 7.79 0.72 4.91
CA ARG A 154 7.07 1.93 4.51
C ARG A 154 7.99 3.09 4.08
N SER A 155 9.29 2.98 4.31
CA SER A 155 10.27 4.00 3.93
C SER A 155 11.06 3.67 2.66
N VAL A 156 10.97 2.44 2.13
CA VAL A 156 11.78 2.01 0.95
C VAL A 156 11.12 2.31 -0.39
N TYR A 157 9.89 2.80 -0.40
CA TYR A 157 9.19 3.22 -1.61
C TYR A 157 8.25 4.39 -1.35
N SER A 158 7.98 5.14 -2.39
CA SER A 158 6.95 6.19 -2.39
C SER A 158 5.95 5.95 -3.51
N LEU A 159 4.74 6.49 -3.36
CA LEU A 159 3.61 6.21 -4.23
C LEU A 159 2.97 7.49 -4.76
N CYS A 160 2.56 7.45 -6.04
CA CYS A 160 1.55 8.36 -6.57
C CYS A 160 0.26 7.57 -6.80
N CYS A 161 -0.82 7.98 -6.12
CA CYS A 161 -2.14 7.36 -6.21
C CYS A 161 -3.00 8.08 -7.24
N PHE A 162 -3.64 7.32 -8.11
CA PHE A 162 -4.58 7.78 -9.14
C PHE A 162 -5.89 7.04 -8.98
N SER A 163 -6.99 7.61 -9.47
CA SER A 163 -8.28 6.95 -9.56
C SER A 163 -8.59 6.59 -11.02
N ALA A 164 -9.31 5.51 -11.26
CA ALA A 164 -9.88 5.23 -12.58
C ALA A 164 -11.19 6.00 -12.84
N ASN A 165 -11.68 6.79 -11.87
CA ASN A 165 -12.97 7.45 -11.92
C ASN A 165 -12.86 8.94 -11.58
N ASN A 166 -13.35 9.82 -12.46
CA ASN A 166 -13.43 11.27 -12.20
C ASN A 166 -14.85 11.74 -11.79
N LYS A 167 -15.81 10.82 -11.67
CA LYS A 167 -17.22 11.13 -11.36
C LYS A 167 -17.64 10.78 -9.94
N SER A 168 -16.74 10.23 -9.11
CA SER A 168 -17.04 9.89 -7.71
C SER A 168 -17.21 11.15 -6.86
N SER A 169 -18.41 11.41 -6.35
CA SER A 169 -18.67 12.53 -5.44
C SER A 169 -17.86 12.44 -4.16
N LEU A 170 -17.57 11.22 -3.67
CA LEU A 170 -16.72 11.00 -2.51
C LEU A 170 -15.27 11.44 -2.79
N MET A 171 -14.72 11.11 -3.97
CA MET A 171 -13.39 11.55 -4.36
C MET A 171 -13.30 13.08 -4.45
N TRP A 172 -14.31 13.72 -5.02
CA TRP A 172 -14.39 15.18 -5.07
C TRP A 172 -14.51 15.81 -3.69
N ALA A 173 -15.22 15.17 -2.78
CA ALA A 173 -15.34 15.66 -1.39
C ALA A 173 -14.02 15.53 -0.63
N HIS A 174 -13.38 14.35 -0.68
CA HIS A 174 -12.20 14.05 0.14
C HIS A 174 -10.91 14.66 -0.40
N TYR A 175 -10.70 14.65 -1.73
CA TYR A 175 -9.41 14.94 -2.35
C TYR A 175 -9.37 16.23 -3.19
N ALA A 176 -10.52 16.87 -3.40
CA ALA A 176 -10.63 18.11 -4.17
C ALA A 176 -11.32 19.24 -3.39
N ASP A 177 -11.00 19.39 -2.10
CA ASP A 177 -11.50 20.47 -1.24
C ASP A 177 -13.02 20.65 -1.35
N SER A 178 -13.78 19.58 -1.07
CA SER A 178 -15.25 19.58 -1.14
C SER A 178 -15.78 20.11 -2.48
N SER A 179 -15.15 19.69 -3.58
CA SER A 179 -15.43 20.09 -4.96
C SER A 179 -15.04 21.53 -5.32
N ASN A 180 -14.21 22.20 -4.53
CA ASN A 180 -13.58 23.49 -4.89
C ASN A 180 -12.27 23.29 -5.68
N GLY A 181 -11.73 22.09 -5.70
CA GLY A 181 -10.47 21.73 -6.34
C GLY A 181 -10.59 21.36 -7.81
N PHE A 182 -9.64 20.60 -8.28
CA PHE A 182 -9.56 20.11 -9.66
C PHE A 182 -9.10 18.66 -9.73
N CYS A 183 -9.27 18.05 -10.91
CA CYS A 183 -8.83 16.69 -11.18
C CYS A 183 -8.05 16.67 -12.50
N VAL A 184 -6.86 16.07 -12.48
CA VAL A 184 -5.95 16.00 -13.64
C VAL A 184 -6.05 14.61 -14.27
N GLU A 185 -6.20 14.55 -15.59
CA GLU A 185 -6.30 13.34 -16.38
C GLU A 185 -4.99 13.01 -17.08
N TYR A 186 -4.56 11.74 -16.97
CA TYR A 186 -3.41 11.17 -17.68
C TYR A 186 -3.82 9.94 -18.48
N ALA A 187 -3.27 9.79 -19.68
CA ALA A 187 -3.53 8.67 -20.59
C ALA A 187 -2.29 7.75 -20.69
N PHE A 188 -1.79 7.25 -19.54
CA PHE A 188 -0.56 6.45 -19.50
C PHE A 188 -0.60 5.20 -20.39
N LYS A 189 -1.77 4.56 -20.55
CA LYS A 189 -1.93 3.37 -21.39
C LYS A 189 -1.47 3.61 -22.84
N LYS A 190 -1.62 4.84 -23.36
CA LYS A 190 -1.16 5.23 -24.70
C LYS A 190 0.35 5.17 -24.89
N GLU A 191 1.13 5.21 -23.81
CA GLU A 191 2.59 5.10 -23.86
C GLU A 191 3.05 3.66 -24.16
N GLY A 192 2.15 2.67 -24.02
CA GLY A 192 2.39 1.26 -24.31
C GLY A 192 2.95 0.48 -23.11
N ILE A 193 2.83 -0.85 -23.20
CA ILE A 193 3.12 -1.78 -22.08
C ILE A 193 4.54 -1.67 -21.52
N LYS A 194 5.50 -1.21 -22.30
CA LYS A 194 6.93 -1.10 -21.91
C LYS A 194 7.29 0.23 -21.25
N ALA A 195 6.38 1.20 -21.22
CA ALA A 195 6.64 2.49 -20.61
C ALA A 195 6.65 2.40 -19.08
N ASP A 196 7.53 3.14 -18.43
CA ASP A 196 7.66 3.16 -16.96
C ASP A 196 6.35 3.56 -16.26
N ASN A 197 5.60 4.51 -16.84
CA ASN A 197 4.30 4.92 -16.32
C ASN A 197 3.26 3.80 -16.35
N VAL A 198 3.44 2.78 -17.18
CA VAL A 198 2.58 1.60 -17.28
C VAL A 198 3.13 0.44 -16.45
N GLN A 199 4.44 0.16 -16.55
CA GLN A 199 5.06 -0.96 -15.82
C GLN A 199 4.95 -0.79 -14.31
N LEU A 200 5.22 0.42 -13.83
CA LEU A 200 5.24 0.75 -12.39
C LEU A 200 3.87 1.21 -11.84
N LEU A 201 2.80 1.16 -12.63
CA LEU A 201 1.44 1.45 -12.20
C LEU A 201 0.68 0.15 -11.92
N PHE A 202 0.17 -0.02 -10.71
CA PHE A 202 -0.48 -1.24 -10.24
C PHE A 202 -1.89 -0.96 -9.76
N PRO A 203 -2.86 -1.86 -10.03
CA PRO A 203 -4.21 -1.76 -9.48
C PRO A 203 -4.19 -2.02 -7.98
N VAL A 204 -5.09 -1.38 -7.24
CA VAL A 204 -5.30 -1.68 -5.82
C VAL A 204 -6.23 -2.88 -5.68
N LEU A 205 -5.81 -3.82 -4.84
CA LEU A 205 -6.53 -5.03 -4.47
C LEU A 205 -7.38 -4.75 -3.22
N TYR A 206 -8.68 -4.54 -3.41
CA TYR A 206 -9.58 -4.26 -2.30
C TYR A 206 -10.03 -5.54 -1.61
N LYS A 207 -9.81 -5.62 -0.30
CA LYS A 207 -10.11 -6.79 0.54
C LYS A 207 -10.90 -6.41 1.79
N SER A 208 -11.74 -7.31 2.26
CA SER A 208 -12.47 -7.12 3.54
C SER A 208 -11.54 -7.16 4.76
N ASP A 209 -10.39 -7.78 4.61
CA ASP A 209 -9.28 -7.67 5.54
C ASP A 209 -8.04 -7.25 4.75
N ALA A 210 -7.76 -5.95 4.77
CA ALA A 210 -6.61 -5.36 4.08
C ALA A 210 -5.29 -5.58 4.82
N ARG A 211 -5.33 -6.29 5.94
CA ARG A 211 -4.13 -6.65 6.67
C ARG A 211 -3.38 -7.74 5.89
N MET A 212 -2.16 -7.45 5.56
CA MET A 212 -1.33 -8.43 4.91
C MET A 212 -0.75 -9.38 5.95
N PHE A 213 -1.12 -10.65 5.86
CA PHE A 213 -0.52 -11.71 6.65
C PHE A 213 0.79 -12.14 5.99
N VAL A 214 1.90 -11.85 6.63
CA VAL A 214 3.21 -12.31 6.18
C VAL A 214 3.50 -13.62 6.89
N ASP A 215 3.42 -14.71 6.14
CA ASP A 215 3.72 -16.06 6.65
C ASP A 215 5.22 -16.34 6.74
N ASP A 216 6.02 -15.68 5.92
CA ASP A 216 7.47 -15.70 5.96
C ASP A 216 8.04 -14.33 5.67
N LEU A 217 8.85 -13.81 6.58
CA LEU A 217 9.68 -12.63 6.35
C LEU A 217 10.96 -13.07 5.62
N ASP A 218 10.81 -13.62 4.42
CA ASP A 218 11.98 -13.87 3.58
C ASP A 218 12.53 -12.51 3.14
N GLU A 219 13.65 -12.13 3.73
CA GLU A 219 14.32 -10.84 3.47
C GLU A 219 14.78 -10.69 2.02
N THR A 220 14.83 -11.80 1.27
CA THR A 220 15.28 -11.83 -0.11
C THR A 220 14.17 -11.54 -1.12
N ASP A 221 12.90 -11.64 -0.70
CA ASP A 221 11.74 -11.46 -1.58
C ASP A 221 11.07 -10.09 -1.39
N SER A 222 11.34 -9.17 -2.30
CA SER A 222 10.73 -7.83 -2.29
C SER A 222 9.27 -7.79 -2.77
N SER A 223 8.71 -8.90 -3.25
CA SER A 223 7.34 -8.92 -3.80
C SER A 223 6.28 -8.63 -2.75
N TYR A 224 6.54 -8.99 -1.49
CA TYR A 224 5.64 -8.67 -0.38
C TYR A 224 5.51 -7.15 -0.15
N LEU A 225 6.55 -6.36 -0.47
CA LEU A 225 6.49 -4.89 -0.43
C LEU A 225 5.48 -4.34 -1.42
N MET A 226 5.54 -4.85 -2.65
CA MET A 226 4.61 -4.46 -3.70
C MET A 226 3.20 -4.91 -3.36
N TYR A 227 3.05 -6.12 -2.82
CA TYR A 227 1.75 -6.63 -2.39
C TYR A 227 1.17 -5.78 -1.27
N ALA A 228 1.91 -5.51 -0.20
CA ALA A 228 1.48 -4.64 0.91
C ALA A 228 1.05 -3.26 0.42
N ALA A 229 1.78 -2.71 -0.55
CA ALA A 229 1.49 -1.41 -1.12
C ALA A 229 0.31 -1.40 -2.10
N THR A 230 -0.19 -2.55 -2.52
CA THR A 230 -1.35 -2.66 -3.42
C THR A 230 -2.63 -3.10 -2.73
N VAL A 231 -2.57 -3.65 -1.51
CA VAL A 231 -3.76 -4.07 -0.77
C VAL A 231 -4.35 -2.90 0.01
N LYS A 232 -5.69 -2.77 -0.04
CA LYS A 232 -6.46 -1.73 0.68
C LYS A 232 -7.80 -2.28 1.15
N ASP A 233 -8.33 -1.72 2.24
CA ASP A 233 -9.66 -2.09 2.75
C ASP A 233 -10.75 -1.81 1.70
N ASN A 234 -11.71 -2.73 1.56
CA ASN A 234 -12.78 -2.63 0.56
C ASN A 234 -13.73 -1.44 0.79
N GLN A 235 -13.73 -0.81 1.96
CA GLN A 235 -14.46 0.44 2.21
C GLN A 235 -13.97 1.58 1.30
N TRP A 236 -12.73 1.50 0.82
CA TRP A 236 -12.13 2.45 -0.11
C TRP A 236 -12.31 2.09 -1.58
N GLN A 237 -13.07 1.06 -1.90
CA GLN A 237 -13.25 0.57 -3.30
C GLN A 237 -13.81 1.65 -4.25
N TYR A 238 -14.55 2.64 -3.73
CA TYR A 238 -15.04 3.77 -4.51
C TYR A 238 -13.94 4.63 -5.15
N GLU A 239 -12.71 4.54 -4.66
CA GLU A 239 -11.55 5.24 -5.20
C GLU A 239 -11.08 4.66 -6.52
N GLN A 240 -11.33 3.37 -6.79
CA GLN A 240 -10.86 2.64 -7.98
C GLN A 240 -9.39 2.95 -8.25
N GLU A 241 -8.57 2.75 -7.22
CA GLU A 241 -7.22 3.30 -7.14
C GLU A 241 -6.22 2.50 -7.97
N TRP A 242 -5.29 3.22 -8.60
CA TRP A 242 -4.08 2.73 -9.24
C TRP A 242 -2.89 3.45 -8.64
N ARG A 243 -1.84 2.70 -8.26
CA ARG A 243 -0.66 3.23 -7.56
C ARG A 243 0.58 3.11 -8.43
N ARG A 244 1.25 4.24 -8.68
CA ARG A 244 2.55 4.25 -9.32
C ARG A 244 3.64 4.23 -8.27
N PHE A 245 4.52 3.23 -8.39
CA PHE A 245 5.63 3.00 -7.49
C PHE A 245 6.87 3.78 -7.89
N TYR A 246 7.61 4.22 -6.88
CA TYR A 246 8.96 4.74 -6.98
C TYR A 246 9.78 4.08 -5.88
N LEU A 247 10.86 3.37 -6.28
CA LEU A 247 11.77 2.74 -5.33
C LEU A 247 12.62 3.80 -4.63
N GLY A 248 12.90 3.56 -3.34
CA GLY A 248 13.61 4.50 -2.48
C GLY A 248 12.68 5.45 -1.72
N ASP A 249 13.26 6.17 -0.79
CA ASP A 249 12.60 7.15 0.09
C ASP A 249 12.45 8.54 -0.54
N ASP A 250 12.80 8.69 -1.82
CA ASP A 250 12.70 9.93 -2.55
C ASP A 250 11.22 10.31 -2.80
N VAL A 251 10.71 11.24 -2.01
CA VAL A 251 9.39 11.87 -2.14
C VAL A 251 9.41 13.13 -3.01
N GLY A 252 10.50 13.37 -3.71
CA GLY A 252 10.69 14.53 -4.57
C GLY A 252 9.76 14.56 -5.79
N PRO A 253 9.89 15.62 -6.61
CA PRO A 253 9.07 15.80 -7.80
C PRO A 253 9.35 14.71 -8.84
N LYS A 254 8.29 14.07 -9.32
CA LYS A 254 8.32 13.04 -10.36
C LYS A 254 7.79 13.62 -11.66
N LYS A 255 8.58 13.62 -12.71
CA LYS A 255 8.14 14.10 -14.03
C LYS A 255 6.93 13.32 -14.52
N MET A 256 5.96 14.03 -15.04
CA MET A 256 4.73 13.49 -15.63
C MET A 256 4.61 13.96 -17.08
N PRO A 257 3.94 13.15 -17.93
CA PRO A 257 3.54 13.65 -19.24
C PRO A 257 2.57 14.84 -19.07
N LEU A 258 2.39 15.59 -20.14
CA LEU A 258 1.37 16.65 -20.15
C LEU A 258 0.00 16.02 -19.90
N PRO A 259 -0.83 16.59 -19.01
CA PRO A 259 -2.21 16.13 -18.84
C PRO A 259 -2.99 16.18 -20.16
N THR A 260 -3.87 15.21 -20.37
CA THR A 260 -4.78 15.22 -21.52
C THR A 260 -5.99 16.10 -21.28
N ALA A 261 -6.46 16.19 -20.04
CA ALA A 261 -7.54 17.05 -19.63
C ALA A 261 -7.41 17.46 -18.15
N ILE A 262 -8.08 18.55 -17.79
CA ILE A 262 -8.30 18.96 -16.40
C ILE A 262 -9.79 19.19 -16.19
N TYR A 263 -10.29 18.74 -15.05
CA TYR A 263 -11.67 18.89 -14.61
C TYR A 263 -11.72 19.79 -13.39
N LEU A 264 -12.48 20.88 -13.45
CA LEU A 264 -12.75 21.74 -12.33
C LEU A 264 -13.92 21.20 -11.51
N GLY A 265 -13.84 21.32 -10.19
CA GLY A 265 -14.93 20.91 -9.31
C GLY A 265 -16.17 21.80 -9.48
N THR A 266 -17.31 21.30 -9.01
CA THR A 266 -18.62 22.00 -9.14
C THR A 266 -18.66 23.33 -8.40
N ARG A 267 -17.80 23.52 -7.39
CA ARG A 267 -17.75 24.68 -6.49
C ARG A 267 -16.48 25.52 -6.67
N VAL A 268 -15.74 25.31 -7.76
CA VAL A 268 -14.50 26.05 -8.01
C VAL A 268 -14.75 27.57 -7.95
N LYS A 269 -13.84 28.27 -7.28
CA LYS A 269 -13.88 29.73 -7.22
C LYS A 269 -13.50 30.32 -8.55
N GLN A 270 -14.09 31.50 -8.91
CA GLN A 270 -13.85 32.18 -10.19
C GLN A 270 -12.37 32.45 -10.42
N GLU A 271 -11.63 32.93 -9.44
CA GLU A 271 -10.18 33.21 -9.53
C GLU A 271 -9.36 31.98 -9.93
N ASN A 272 -9.73 30.82 -9.42
CA ASN A 272 -9.08 29.53 -9.71
C ASN A 272 -9.47 28.99 -11.09
N GLU A 273 -10.72 29.20 -11.50
CA GLU A 273 -11.18 28.85 -12.84
C GLU A 273 -10.45 29.71 -13.89
N GLU A 274 -10.34 31.05 -13.70
CA GLU A 274 -9.61 31.94 -14.58
C GLU A 274 -8.13 31.55 -14.68
N TRP A 275 -7.47 31.26 -13.54
CA TRP A 275 -6.09 30.77 -13.53
C TRP A 275 -5.92 29.50 -14.34
N MET A 276 -6.86 28.56 -14.20
CA MET A 276 -6.79 27.26 -14.88
C MET A 276 -7.05 27.41 -16.39
N ARG A 277 -7.96 28.30 -16.81
CA ARG A 277 -8.17 28.62 -18.23
C ARG A 277 -6.89 29.16 -18.87
N ASP A 278 -6.21 30.08 -18.15
CA ASP A 278 -4.93 30.62 -18.59
C ASP A 278 -3.84 29.55 -18.68
N PHE A 279 -3.77 28.67 -17.73
CA PHE A 279 -2.80 27.55 -17.72
C PHE A 279 -3.03 26.57 -18.86
N CYS A 280 -4.29 26.20 -19.11
CA CYS A 280 -4.63 25.18 -20.11
C CYS A 280 -4.44 25.67 -21.56
N ARG A 281 -4.83 26.89 -21.89
CA ARG A 281 -4.77 27.55 -23.21
C ARG A 281 -4.38 26.63 -24.37
N ASP A 282 -5.33 26.17 -25.15
CA ASP A 282 -5.15 25.39 -26.40
C ASP A 282 -4.23 24.14 -26.30
N ARG A 283 -3.73 23.79 -25.11
CA ARG A 283 -2.80 22.68 -24.90
C ARG A 283 -3.42 21.51 -24.12
N ILE A 284 -4.37 21.80 -23.24
CA ILE A 284 -5.00 20.82 -22.34
C ILE A 284 -6.50 21.08 -22.38
N GLU A 285 -7.28 20.03 -22.57
CA GLU A 285 -8.74 20.13 -22.51
C GLU A 285 -9.20 20.54 -21.11
N LEU A 286 -10.07 21.53 -21.02
CA LEU A 286 -10.60 22.00 -19.74
C LEU A 286 -12.10 21.76 -19.66
N TYR A 287 -12.50 21.11 -18.58
CA TYR A 287 -13.90 20.79 -18.28
C TYR A 287 -14.26 21.30 -16.88
N LYS A 288 -15.58 21.47 -16.66
CA LYS A 288 -16.14 21.73 -15.33
C LYS A 288 -17.16 20.66 -14.99
N MET A 289 -17.08 20.13 -13.78
CA MET A 289 -18.04 19.16 -13.28
C MET A 289 -19.37 19.83 -12.97
N LYS A 290 -20.45 19.14 -13.32
CA LYS A 290 -21.83 19.53 -13.02
C LYS A 290 -22.60 18.32 -12.53
N TYR A 291 -23.49 18.52 -11.56
CA TYR A 291 -24.44 17.48 -11.18
C TYR A 291 -25.61 17.48 -12.16
N ASP A 292 -25.84 16.36 -12.78
CA ASP A 292 -27.00 16.09 -13.64
C ASP A 292 -28.08 15.40 -12.82
N GLN A 293 -29.21 16.08 -12.67
CA GLN A 293 -30.34 15.57 -11.86
C GLN A 293 -31.04 14.39 -12.52
N GLU A 294 -31.13 14.37 -13.86
CA GLU A 294 -31.79 13.28 -14.58
C GLU A 294 -30.95 12.00 -14.56
N ALA A 295 -29.65 12.14 -14.79
CA ALA A 295 -28.71 11.03 -14.72
C ALA A 295 -28.34 10.66 -13.27
N ASN A 296 -28.70 11.45 -12.28
CA ASN A 296 -28.31 11.31 -10.87
C ASN A 296 -26.80 11.08 -10.70
N SER A 297 -25.99 11.81 -11.46
CA SER A 297 -24.55 11.63 -11.53
C SER A 297 -23.79 12.91 -11.83
N LEU A 298 -22.48 12.93 -11.57
CA LEU A 298 -21.58 13.96 -12.04
C LEU A 298 -21.31 13.78 -13.54
N VAL A 299 -21.48 14.86 -14.31
CA VAL A 299 -21.10 14.98 -15.71
C VAL A 299 -20.11 16.13 -15.86
N HIS A 300 -19.43 16.23 -16.99
CA HIS A 300 -18.53 17.36 -17.27
C HIS A 300 -19.00 18.12 -18.53
N ILE A 301 -18.77 19.42 -18.51
CA ILE A 301 -19.03 20.33 -19.63
C ILE A 301 -17.74 21.04 -20.02
N ALA A 302 -17.51 21.27 -21.28
CA ALA A 302 -16.37 22.05 -21.76
C ALA A 302 -16.46 23.51 -21.25
N VAL A 303 -15.30 24.12 -20.98
CA VAL A 303 -15.19 25.46 -20.32
C VAL A 303 -14.32 26.39 -21.14
#